data_653b23fe6c05185f871f341888cd2a80
#
_entry.id   653b23fe6c05185f871f341888cd2a80
#
_cell.length_a   1.000
_cell.length_b   1.000
_cell.length_c   1.000
_cell.angle_alpha   90.00
_cell.angle_beta   90.00
_cell.angle_gamma   90.00
#
_symmetry.space_group_name_H-M   'P 1'
#
loop_
_entity.id
_entity.type
_entity.pdbx_description
1 polymer ?
#
loop_
_entity_poly.entity_id
_entity_poly.type
_entity_poly.pdbx_seq_one_letter_code
_entity_poly.pdbx_strand_id
1 'polypeptide(L)'
;MIRIWYVFVSYIGDVMGIVKINDQLHEDIRKASSVMVRSINAQAEYWIKVGMLAEANPGMTFSDIMREQMKQADVEVRKVVGE
;
A
#
# COMPACT_ATOMS: atom_id res chain seq x y z
N MET A 1 -1.56 2.06 -27.59
CA MET A 1 -1.58 3.35 -26.87
C MET A 1 -1.63 3.10 -25.38
N ILE A 2 -0.75 3.71 -24.65
CA ILE A 2 -0.67 3.53 -23.19
C ILE A 2 -1.71 4.46 -22.55
N ARG A 3 -2.59 3.86 -21.76
CA ARG A 3 -3.54 4.62 -20.96
C ARG A 3 -2.90 4.99 -19.65
N ILE A 4 -3.16 6.20 -19.20
CA ILE A 4 -2.63 6.72 -17.95
C ILE A 4 -3.78 6.94 -16.98
N TRP A 5 -3.65 6.37 -15.80
CA TRP A 5 -4.62 6.53 -14.74
C TRP A 5 -4.09 7.50 -13.67
N TYR A 6 -4.99 8.09 -12.95
CA TYR A 6 -4.67 9.03 -11.88
C TYR A 6 -5.05 8.41 -10.56
N VAL A 7 -4.11 8.40 -9.64
CA VAL A 7 -4.35 7.97 -8.27
C VAL A 7 -4.36 9.19 -7.39
N PHE A 8 -5.46 9.37 -6.67
CA PHE A 8 -5.59 10.47 -5.73
C PHE A 8 -5.04 10.03 -4.38
N VAL A 9 -3.99 10.71 -3.93
CA VAL A 9 -3.41 10.47 -2.61
C VAL A 9 -4.02 11.51 -1.68
N SER A 10 -4.74 11.05 -0.68
CA SER A 10 -5.48 11.93 0.21
C SER A 10 -5.16 11.66 1.66
N TYR A 11 -5.19 12.73 2.45
CA TYR A 11 -5.29 12.65 3.88
C TYR A 11 -6.75 12.91 4.27
N ILE A 12 -7.03 12.86 5.58
CA ILE A 12 -8.40 13.07 6.06
C ILE A 12 -8.94 14.39 5.53
N GLY A 13 -9.90 14.29 4.63
CA GLY A 13 -10.59 15.43 4.07
C GLY A 13 -9.89 16.16 2.94
N ASP A 14 -8.61 15.86 2.63
CA ASP A 14 -7.86 16.61 1.63
C ASP A 14 -7.21 15.72 0.58
N VAL A 15 -7.24 16.20 -0.67
CA VAL A 15 -6.50 15.58 -1.75
C VAL A 15 -5.11 16.21 -1.79
N MET A 16 -4.08 15.41 -1.53
CA MET A 16 -2.70 15.88 -1.44
C MET A 16 -2.00 15.94 -2.79
N GLY A 17 -2.54 15.27 -3.80
CA GLY A 17 -1.95 15.28 -5.12
C GLY A 17 -2.50 14.18 -6.01
N ILE A 18 -1.96 14.11 -7.22
CA ILE A 18 -2.35 13.11 -8.20
C ILE A 18 -1.09 12.40 -8.69
N VAL A 19 -1.12 11.08 -8.64
CA VAL A 19 -0.04 10.25 -9.17
C VAL A 19 -0.56 9.57 -10.43
N LYS A 20 0.17 9.73 -11.53
CA LYS A 20 -0.17 9.10 -12.80
C LYS A 20 0.45 7.72 -12.88
N ILE A 21 -0.33 6.72 -13.20
CA ILE A 21 0.16 5.36 -13.38
C ILE A 21 -0.32 4.79 -14.71
N ASN A 22 0.41 3.80 -15.20
CA ASN A 22 0.03 3.17 -16.46
C ASN A 22 -1.15 2.21 -16.27
N ASP A 23 -1.71 1.78 -17.40
CA ASP A 23 -2.90 0.94 -17.42
C ASP A 23 -2.68 -0.42 -16.74
N GLN A 24 -1.52 -1.03 -16.99
CA GLN A 24 -1.20 -2.33 -16.40
C GLN A 24 -1.12 -2.24 -14.87
N LEU A 25 -0.44 -1.24 -14.38
CA LEU A 25 -0.30 -1.07 -12.94
C LEU A 25 -1.64 -0.76 -12.26
N HIS A 26 -2.48 0.03 -12.93
CA HIS A 26 -3.83 0.28 -12.43
C HIS A 26 -4.64 -1.01 -12.30
N GLU A 27 -4.54 -1.90 -13.30
CA GLU A 27 -5.24 -3.17 -13.27
C GLU A 27 -4.73 -4.06 -12.12
N ASP A 28 -3.42 -4.06 -11.90
CA ASP A 28 -2.82 -4.81 -10.79
C ASP A 28 -3.32 -4.30 -9.44
N ILE A 29 -3.40 -2.97 -9.28
CA ILE A 29 -3.94 -2.36 -8.07
C ILE A 29 -5.40 -2.77 -7.87
N ARG A 30 -6.19 -2.73 -8.94
CA ARG A 30 -7.61 -3.09 -8.88
C ARG A 30 -7.79 -4.54 -8.41
N LYS A 31 -7.03 -5.45 -8.99
CA LYS A 31 -7.10 -6.87 -8.62
C LYS A 31 -6.68 -7.09 -7.18
N ALA A 32 -5.56 -6.48 -6.78
CA ALA A 32 -5.06 -6.61 -5.42
C ALA A 32 -6.03 -6.02 -4.40
N SER A 33 -6.64 -4.87 -4.71
CA SER A 33 -7.59 -4.25 -3.81
C SER A 33 -8.81 -5.14 -3.56
N SER A 34 -9.26 -5.83 -4.59
CA SER A 34 -10.38 -6.76 -4.48
C SER A 34 -10.05 -7.92 -3.53
N VAL A 35 -8.87 -8.52 -3.71
CA VAL A 35 -8.44 -9.64 -2.87
C VAL A 35 -8.25 -9.21 -1.42
N MET A 36 -7.67 -8.04 -1.21
CA MET A 36 -7.35 -7.55 0.14
C MET A 36 -8.52 -6.81 0.81
N VAL A 37 -9.64 -6.71 0.14
CA VAL A 37 -10.83 -6.02 0.63
C VAL A 37 -10.49 -4.56 1.00
N ARG A 38 -9.84 -3.88 0.05
CA ARG A 38 -9.45 -2.47 0.19
C ARG A 38 -10.01 -1.68 -0.99
N SER A 39 -10.11 -0.36 -0.82
CA SER A 39 -10.38 0.51 -1.96
C SER A 39 -9.14 0.57 -2.87
N ILE A 40 -9.34 0.97 -4.14
CA ILE A 40 -8.23 1.12 -5.07
C ILE A 40 -7.24 2.16 -4.54
N ASN A 41 -7.73 3.28 -4.02
CA ASN A 41 -6.86 4.31 -3.46
C ASN A 41 -6.08 3.80 -2.24
N ALA A 42 -6.74 3.08 -1.34
CA ALA A 42 -6.07 2.51 -0.16
C ALA A 42 -4.99 1.52 -0.56
N GLN A 43 -5.26 0.68 -1.57
CA GLN A 43 -4.27 -0.28 -2.06
C GLN A 43 -3.07 0.44 -2.68
N ALA A 44 -3.32 1.48 -3.47
CA ALA A 44 -2.26 2.27 -4.08
C ALA A 44 -1.40 2.96 -3.01
N GLU A 45 -2.02 3.60 -2.03
CA GLU A 45 -1.30 4.25 -0.94
C GLU A 45 -0.46 3.26 -0.13
N TYR A 46 -1.01 2.09 0.12
CA TYR A 46 -0.30 1.03 0.83
C TYR A 46 0.97 0.62 0.10
N TRP A 47 0.86 0.34 -1.21
CA TRP A 47 2.03 -0.05 -1.99
C TRP A 47 3.06 1.06 -2.12
N ILE A 48 2.61 2.30 -2.26
CA ILE A 48 3.52 3.46 -2.29
C ILE A 48 4.28 3.56 -0.97
N LYS A 49 3.59 3.44 0.14
CA LYS A 49 4.20 3.50 1.47
C LYS A 49 5.19 2.37 1.68
N VAL A 50 4.82 1.16 1.31
CA VAL A 50 5.71 -0.01 1.43
C VAL A 50 6.96 0.19 0.58
N GLY A 51 6.80 0.68 -0.65
CA GLY A 51 7.95 0.96 -1.52
C GLY A 51 8.88 2.00 -0.92
N MET A 52 8.33 3.06 -0.37
CA MET A 52 9.10 4.10 0.29
C MET A 52 9.88 3.53 1.49
N LEU A 53 9.20 2.74 2.31
CA LEU A 53 9.82 2.14 3.49
C LEU A 53 10.91 1.14 3.11
N ALA A 54 10.71 0.40 2.03
CA ALA A 54 11.70 -0.54 1.54
C ALA A 54 12.97 0.18 1.08
N GLU A 55 12.83 1.29 0.37
CA GLU A 55 13.98 2.08 -0.06
C GLU A 55 14.71 2.72 1.12
N ALA A 56 13.96 3.17 2.12
CA ALA A 56 14.55 3.80 3.29
C ALA A 56 15.23 2.80 4.23
N ASN A 57 14.88 1.52 4.11
CA ASN A 57 15.38 0.46 5.00
C ASN A 57 15.85 -0.75 4.19
N PRO A 58 16.92 -0.59 3.38
CA PRO A 58 17.32 -1.65 2.44
C PRO A 58 17.75 -2.96 3.10
N GLY A 59 18.08 -2.95 4.37
CA GLY A 59 18.43 -4.17 5.11
C GLY A 59 17.25 -4.91 5.69
N MET A 60 16.03 -4.40 5.54
CA MET A 60 14.84 -5.01 6.12
C MET A 60 14.03 -5.76 5.07
N THR A 61 13.48 -6.91 5.46
CA THR A 61 12.53 -7.63 4.62
C THR A 61 11.16 -6.96 4.71
N PHE A 62 10.27 -7.32 3.80
CA PHE A 62 8.88 -6.86 3.88
C PHE A 62 8.26 -7.19 5.23
N SER A 63 8.48 -8.40 5.73
CA SER A 63 7.95 -8.82 7.05
C SER A 63 8.49 -7.96 8.18
N ASP A 64 9.78 -7.62 8.13
CA ASP A 64 10.39 -6.76 9.14
C ASP A 64 9.75 -5.37 9.13
N ILE A 65 9.53 -4.82 7.94
CA ILE A 65 8.90 -3.50 7.78
C ILE A 65 7.49 -3.52 8.35
N MET A 66 6.71 -4.54 8.03
CA MET A 66 5.34 -4.64 8.53
C MET A 66 5.30 -4.79 10.04
N ARG A 67 6.19 -5.59 10.59
CA ARG A 67 6.29 -5.78 12.04
C ARG A 67 6.60 -4.46 12.74
N GLU A 68 7.53 -3.70 12.19
CA GLU A 68 7.91 -2.41 12.75
C GLU A 68 6.76 -1.40 12.68
N GLN A 69 6.01 -1.38 11.59
CA GLN A 69 4.83 -0.51 11.46
C GLN A 69 3.75 -0.85 12.48
N MET A 70 3.52 -2.14 12.70
CA MET A 70 2.56 -2.58 13.72
C MET A 70 3.00 -2.18 15.11
N LYS A 71 4.30 -2.32 15.39
CA LYS A 71 4.88 -1.95 16.67
C LYS A 71 4.74 -0.44 16.93
N GLN A 72 5.01 0.39 15.92
CA GLN A 72 4.88 1.84 16.04
C GLN A 72 3.43 2.27 16.28
N ALA A 73 2.50 1.52 15.74
CA ALA A 73 1.07 1.78 15.93
C ALA A 73 0.52 1.15 17.21
N ASP A 74 1.39 0.52 17.99
CA ASP A 74 1.03 -0.17 19.22
C ASP A 74 -0.02 -1.26 18.99
N VAL A 75 0.13 -1.97 17.86
CA VAL A 75 -0.75 -3.10 17.53
C VAL A 75 -0.07 -4.37 17.97
N GLU A 76 -0.77 -5.16 18.77
CA GLU A 76 -0.31 -6.47 19.15
C GLU A 76 -0.61 -7.46 18.03
N VAL A 77 0.46 -7.97 17.42
CA VAL A 77 0.32 -8.97 16.35
C VAL A 77 0.26 -10.35 16.99
N ARG A 78 -0.92 -10.96 16.94
CA ARG A 78 -1.09 -12.32 17.44
C ARG A 78 -0.97 -13.30 16.30
N LYS A 79 -0.26 -14.38 16.57
CA LYS A 79 -0.17 -15.47 15.63
C LYS A 79 -1.43 -16.30 15.72
N VAL A 80 -2.14 -16.36 14.63
CA VAL A 80 -3.31 -17.24 14.55
C VAL A 80 -2.82 -18.63 14.17
N VAL A 81 -3.02 -19.57 15.04
CA VAL A 81 -2.50 -20.93 14.87
C VAL A 81 -3.64 -21.91 14.68
N GLY A 82 -3.65 -22.54 13.51
CA GLY A 82 -4.37 -23.77 13.27
C GLY A 82 -5.82 -23.89 13.73
N GLU A 83 -6.48 -22.81 13.83
CA GLU A 83 -7.92 -22.90 14.10
C GLU A 83 -8.65 -23.48 12.92
#